data_9edaceb71fd65c2f4b3ceebece4e6064
#
_entry.id   9edaceb71fd65c2f4b3ceebece4e6064
#
_cell.length_a   1.000
_cell.length_b   1.000
_cell.length_c   1.000
_cell.angle_alpha   90.00
_cell.angle_beta   90.00
_cell.angle_gamma   90.00
#
_symmetry.space_group_name_H-M   'P 1'
#
loop_
_entity.id
_entity.type
_entity.pdbx_description
1 polymer ?
#
loop_
_entity_poly.entity_id
_entity_poly.type
_entity_poly.pdbx_seq_one_letter_code
_entity_poly.pdbx_strand_id
1 'polypeptide(L)'
;MKINKYAVIIALGLLAFISTNFSKEVVVPQNKNIDYTKMKTAHFAGGCFWGVEHLFEKQAGVKDVISGYMGGHKENPDYYGVIKGDTGHVETVEVIYDPSEISYESLAKLFFEIHDSTQKDGQGPDIGSQYLSVVFYDNEEEKKTTEKLIDILKSKGYDVATTLKSTKNTPFYAAEGYHQNYYLRTGKSPYCHVYKKIFD
;
A
#
# COMPACT_ATOMS: atom_id res chain seq x y z
N MET A 1 -2.96 42.00 71.32
CA MET A 1 -2.92 42.43 69.91
C MET A 1 -2.30 41.31 69.09
N LYS A 2 -3.10 40.54 68.37
CA LYS A 2 -2.69 39.32 67.64
C LYS A 2 -2.46 39.67 66.18
N ILE A 3 -1.25 39.49 65.70
CA ILE A 3 -0.88 39.68 64.30
C ILE A 3 -1.00 38.35 63.60
N ASN A 4 -1.90 38.32 62.66
CA ASN A 4 -2.20 37.12 61.83
C ASN A 4 -1.24 37.10 60.61
N LYS A 5 -0.38 36.06 60.51
CA LYS A 5 0.51 35.89 59.41
C LYS A 5 -0.19 35.03 58.36
N TYR A 6 -0.60 35.62 57.23
CA TYR A 6 -1.04 34.89 56.06
C TYR A 6 0.17 34.32 55.29
N ALA A 7 0.28 33.02 55.28
CA ALA A 7 1.23 32.33 54.41
C ALA A 7 0.66 32.29 53.01
N VAL A 8 1.33 32.91 52.07
CA VAL A 8 1.02 32.84 50.64
C VAL A 8 1.68 31.58 50.12
N ILE A 9 0.89 30.58 49.77
CA ILE A 9 1.36 29.39 49.06
C ILE A 9 1.31 29.72 47.58
N ILE A 10 2.49 29.92 46.98
CA ILE A 10 2.63 30.01 45.50
C ILE A 10 2.63 28.58 44.95
N ALA A 11 1.53 28.14 44.39
CA ALA A 11 1.46 26.92 43.63
C ALA A 11 2.09 27.18 42.27
N LEU A 12 3.32 26.67 42.05
CA LEU A 12 3.92 26.58 40.73
C LEU A 12 3.19 25.46 39.96
N GLY A 13 2.25 25.87 39.14
CA GLY A 13 1.63 24.98 38.16
C GLY A 13 2.62 24.59 37.06
N LEU A 14 3.17 23.38 37.12
CA LEU A 14 3.85 22.79 35.99
C LEU A 14 2.80 22.54 34.88
N LEU A 15 2.74 23.44 33.92
CA LEU A 15 2.07 23.18 32.63
C LEU A 15 2.92 22.14 31.85
N ALA A 16 2.58 20.86 32.02
CA ALA A 16 3.06 19.84 31.12
C ALA A 16 2.41 20.07 29.74
N PHE A 17 3.18 20.60 28.81
CA PHE A 17 2.81 20.58 27.40
C PHE A 17 2.79 19.12 26.94
N ILE A 18 1.61 18.51 26.98
CA ILE A 18 1.37 17.27 26.28
C ILE A 18 1.31 17.64 24.78
N SER A 19 2.45 17.50 24.12
CA SER A 19 2.50 17.52 22.65
C SER A 19 1.72 16.31 22.16
N THR A 20 0.43 16.48 21.92
CA THR A 20 -0.35 15.51 21.15
C THR A 20 0.11 15.63 19.71
N ASN A 21 1.05 14.77 19.30
CA ASN A 21 1.28 14.49 17.91
C ASN A 21 0.00 13.88 17.33
N PHE A 22 -0.87 14.74 16.82
CA PHE A 22 -1.97 14.34 15.98
C PHE A 22 -1.33 13.90 14.64
N SER A 23 -0.91 12.64 14.55
CA SER A 23 -0.74 12.00 13.26
C SER A 23 -2.11 12.10 12.59
N LYS A 24 -2.18 12.79 11.44
CA LYS A 24 -3.39 12.79 10.63
C LYS A 24 -3.60 11.35 10.17
N GLU A 25 -4.39 10.61 10.92
CA GLU A 25 -4.86 9.30 10.50
C GLU A 25 -5.59 9.49 9.17
N VAL A 26 -5.05 8.95 8.10
CA VAL A 26 -5.70 8.97 6.78
C VAL A 26 -6.88 8.01 6.91
N VAL A 27 -8.05 8.56 7.16
CA VAL A 27 -9.29 7.79 7.20
C VAL A 27 -9.66 7.46 5.77
N VAL A 28 -9.34 6.25 5.32
CA VAL A 28 -9.87 5.72 4.05
C VAL A 28 -11.35 5.44 4.27
N PRO A 29 -12.26 6.03 3.46
CA PRO A 29 -13.68 5.78 3.60
C PRO A 29 -14.00 4.31 3.35
N GLN A 30 -14.30 3.56 4.39
CA GLN A 30 -14.72 2.17 4.24
C GLN A 30 -16.15 2.11 3.68
N ASN A 31 -16.37 1.22 2.73
CA ASN A 31 -17.71 0.95 2.22
C ASN A 31 -18.55 0.26 3.31
N LYS A 32 -19.55 0.96 3.85
CA LYS A 32 -20.40 0.50 4.96
C LYS A 32 -21.18 -0.81 4.69
N ASN A 33 -21.22 -1.25 3.44
CA ASN A 33 -21.93 -2.47 3.04
C ASN A 33 -21.02 -3.72 3.02
N ILE A 34 -19.73 -3.59 3.34
CA ILE A 34 -18.77 -4.68 3.33
C ILE A 34 -18.55 -5.18 4.76
N ASP A 35 -18.71 -6.48 4.97
CA ASP A 35 -18.31 -7.14 6.22
C ASP A 35 -16.81 -7.46 6.17
N TYR A 36 -15.99 -6.50 6.56
CA TYR A 36 -14.53 -6.61 6.53
C TYR A 36 -13.99 -7.76 7.40
N THR A 37 -14.75 -8.30 8.34
CA THR A 37 -14.32 -9.42 9.19
C THR A 37 -14.11 -10.73 8.41
N LYS A 38 -14.72 -10.83 7.24
CA LYS A 38 -14.62 -11.99 6.33
C LYS A 38 -13.64 -11.77 5.17
N MET A 39 -13.14 -10.56 5.03
CA MET A 39 -12.23 -10.20 3.94
C MET A 39 -10.79 -10.59 4.29
N LYS A 40 -10.00 -10.77 3.24
CA LYS A 40 -8.54 -10.85 3.32
C LYS A 40 -7.90 -9.66 2.62
N THR A 41 -6.64 -9.39 2.93
CA THR A 41 -5.83 -8.37 2.28
C THR A 41 -4.66 -8.99 1.54
N ALA A 42 -4.24 -8.34 0.44
CA ALA A 42 -3.01 -8.65 -0.27
C ALA A 42 -2.34 -7.34 -0.71
N HIS A 43 -1.01 -7.30 -0.74
CA HIS A 43 -0.28 -6.06 -1.01
C HIS A 43 0.64 -6.21 -2.24
N PHE A 44 0.44 -5.33 -3.22
CA PHE A 44 1.17 -5.36 -4.48
C PHE A 44 1.72 -3.97 -4.85
N ALA A 45 2.97 -3.92 -5.23
CA ALA A 45 3.65 -2.75 -5.77
C ALA A 45 4.11 -3.06 -7.20
N GLY A 46 3.58 -2.37 -8.19
CA GLY A 46 3.83 -2.63 -9.61
C GLY A 46 3.93 -1.34 -10.42
N GLY A 47 4.61 -0.31 -9.89
CA GLY A 47 4.69 1.03 -10.49
C GLY A 47 3.67 2.00 -9.89
N CYS A 48 3.23 3.00 -10.66
CA CYS A 48 2.26 3.99 -10.20
C CYS A 48 0.98 3.32 -9.67
N PHE A 49 0.72 3.50 -8.37
CA PHE A 49 -0.41 2.85 -7.69
C PHE A 49 -1.79 3.21 -8.27
N TRP A 50 -1.96 4.37 -8.91
CA TRP A 50 -3.23 4.72 -9.55
C TRP A 50 -3.66 3.71 -10.62
N GLY A 51 -2.71 3.22 -11.43
CA GLY A 51 -2.98 2.23 -12.46
C GLY A 51 -3.23 0.85 -11.89
N VAL A 52 -2.47 0.47 -10.88
CA VAL A 52 -2.63 -0.80 -10.17
C VAL A 52 -3.98 -0.85 -9.44
N GLU A 53 -4.32 0.18 -8.65
CA GLU A 53 -5.62 0.36 -7.99
C GLU A 53 -6.77 0.16 -8.97
N HIS A 54 -6.77 0.95 -10.06
CA HIS A 54 -7.84 0.93 -11.06
C HIS A 54 -8.08 -0.44 -11.73
N LEU A 55 -7.02 -1.23 -11.91
CA LEU A 55 -7.15 -2.54 -12.54
C LEU A 55 -7.60 -3.62 -11.55
N PHE A 56 -7.18 -3.54 -10.28
CA PHE A 56 -7.67 -4.43 -9.24
C PHE A 56 -9.13 -4.16 -8.87
N GLU A 57 -9.57 -2.90 -8.81
CA GLU A 57 -10.96 -2.52 -8.51
C GLU A 57 -11.98 -3.15 -9.48
N LYS A 58 -11.57 -3.46 -10.69
CA LYS A 58 -12.43 -4.07 -11.72
C LYS A 58 -12.64 -5.58 -11.55
N GLN A 59 -11.92 -6.22 -10.63
CA GLN A 59 -12.01 -7.67 -10.46
C GLN A 59 -13.21 -8.06 -9.60
N ALA A 60 -13.99 -9.01 -10.09
CA ALA A 60 -15.03 -9.62 -9.28
C ALA A 60 -14.38 -10.28 -8.05
N GLY A 61 -14.97 -10.08 -6.87
CA GLY A 61 -14.42 -10.56 -5.61
C GLY A 61 -13.49 -9.57 -4.88
N VAL A 62 -12.93 -8.57 -5.58
CA VAL A 62 -12.27 -7.43 -4.92
C VAL A 62 -13.35 -6.48 -4.40
N LYS A 63 -13.25 -6.10 -3.14
CA LYS A 63 -14.24 -5.26 -2.44
C LYS A 63 -13.77 -3.82 -2.26
N ASP A 64 -12.46 -3.62 -2.11
CA ASP A 64 -11.85 -2.30 -2.00
C ASP A 64 -10.36 -2.38 -2.39
N VAL A 65 -9.79 -1.28 -2.85
CA VAL A 65 -8.36 -1.15 -3.11
C VAL A 65 -7.89 0.19 -2.58
N ILE A 66 -6.83 0.17 -1.77
CA ILE A 66 -6.30 1.36 -1.12
C ILE A 66 -4.90 1.63 -1.64
N SER A 67 -4.69 2.77 -2.27
CA SER A 67 -3.34 3.24 -2.65
C SER A 67 -2.55 3.66 -1.41
N GLY A 68 -1.27 3.29 -1.34
CA GLY A 68 -0.43 3.58 -0.17
C GLY A 68 1.06 3.37 -0.41
N TYR A 69 1.79 3.27 0.68
CA TYR A 69 3.25 3.16 0.70
C TYR A 69 3.68 2.03 1.63
N MET A 70 4.65 1.20 1.20
CA MET A 70 5.12 0.06 1.98
C MET A 70 6.60 -0.24 1.74
N GLY A 71 7.25 -0.92 2.67
CA GLY A 71 8.59 -1.49 2.49
C GLY A 71 9.76 -0.56 2.80
N GLY A 72 9.52 0.70 3.14
CA GLY A 72 10.53 1.69 3.50
C GLY A 72 10.83 1.72 5.00
N HIS A 73 11.69 2.68 5.37
CA HIS A 73 12.17 2.86 6.75
C HIS A 73 11.59 4.11 7.45
N LYS A 74 10.96 5.01 6.69
CA LYS A 74 10.35 6.23 7.25
C LYS A 74 8.96 5.92 7.77
N GLU A 75 8.72 6.21 9.03
CA GLU A 75 7.37 6.14 9.62
C GLU A 75 6.49 7.28 9.09
N ASN A 76 5.21 6.98 8.86
CA ASN A 76 4.21 7.93 8.35
C ASN A 76 4.73 8.73 7.13
N PRO A 77 5.11 8.05 6.04
CA PRO A 77 5.59 8.70 4.84
C PRO A 77 4.50 9.58 4.22
N ASP A 78 4.91 10.60 3.50
CA ASP A 78 4.05 11.39 2.62
C ASP A 78 4.48 11.23 1.17
N TYR A 79 3.61 11.61 0.24
CA TYR A 79 3.86 11.50 -1.20
C TYR A 79 5.18 12.16 -1.61
N TYR A 80 5.44 13.38 -1.13
CA TYR A 80 6.64 14.13 -1.52
C TYR A 80 7.93 13.49 -1.03
N GLY A 81 7.92 12.87 0.15
CA GLY A 81 9.05 12.08 0.64
C GLY A 81 9.27 10.83 -0.20
N VAL A 82 8.19 10.11 -0.55
CA VAL A 82 8.29 8.88 -1.35
C VAL A 82 8.82 9.16 -2.75
N ILE A 83 8.31 10.16 -3.46
CA ILE A 83 8.77 10.47 -4.83
C ILE A 83 10.21 10.99 -4.90
N LYS A 84 10.77 11.52 -3.79
CA LYS A 84 12.19 11.86 -3.70
C LYS A 84 13.09 10.62 -3.60
N GLY A 85 12.53 9.46 -3.27
CA GLY A 85 13.27 8.21 -3.15
C GLY A 85 14.06 8.04 -1.85
N ASP A 86 13.89 8.92 -0.85
CA ASP A 86 14.66 8.92 0.41
C ASP A 86 13.97 8.19 1.57
N THR A 87 12.76 7.70 1.36
CA THR A 87 11.98 6.96 2.37
C THR A 87 12.17 5.45 2.31
N GLY A 88 12.64 4.93 1.16
CA GLY A 88 12.73 3.50 0.86
C GLY A 88 11.38 2.82 0.60
N HIS A 89 10.26 3.55 0.68
CA HIS A 89 8.94 3.03 0.36
C HIS A 89 8.73 2.90 -1.15
N VAL A 90 7.91 1.90 -1.51
CA VAL A 90 7.36 1.76 -2.86
C VAL A 90 5.87 2.10 -2.85
N GLU A 91 5.36 2.63 -3.96
CA GLU A 91 3.94 2.80 -4.20
C GLU A 91 3.28 1.43 -4.23
N THR A 92 2.33 1.20 -3.35
CA THR A 92 1.73 -0.11 -3.08
C THR A 92 0.22 0.02 -3.03
N VAL A 93 -0.49 -1.00 -3.46
CA VAL A 93 -1.92 -1.12 -3.19
C VAL A 93 -2.18 -2.20 -2.16
N GLU A 94 -3.10 -1.91 -1.21
CA GLU A 94 -3.74 -2.91 -0.36
C GLU A 94 -5.05 -3.32 -1.04
N VAL A 95 -5.13 -4.59 -1.46
CA VAL A 95 -6.30 -5.17 -2.10
C VAL A 95 -7.12 -5.92 -1.06
N ILE A 96 -8.34 -5.47 -0.79
CA ILE A 96 -9.30 -6.09 0.13
C ILE A 96 -10.24 -6.96 -0.70
N TYR A 97 -10.27 -8.26 -0.45
CA TYR A 97 -11.00 -9.22 -1.28
C TYR A 97 -11.76 -10.27 -0.47
N ASP A 98 -12.82 -10.78 -1.07
CA ASP A 98 -13.57 -11.93 -0.54
C ASP A 98 -12.91 -13.23 -1.00
N PRO A 99 -12.30 -14.02 -0.08
CA PRO A 99 -11.61 -15.25 -0.46
C PRO A 99 -12.57 -16.35 -0.95
N SER A 100 -13.89 -16.19 -0.78
CA SER A 100 -14.89 -17.10 -1.35
C SER A 100 -15.21 -16.79 -2.82
N GLU A 101 -14.92 -15.58 -3.30
CA GLU A 101 -15.19 -15.12 -4.66
C GLU A 101 -13.92 -15.11 -5.54
N ILE A 102 -12.77 -14.76 -4.96
CA ILE A 102 -11.49 -14.68 -5.69
C ILE A 102 -10.33 -15.20 -4.82
N SER A 103 -9.44 -15.98 -5.40
CA SER A 103 -8.27 -16.49 -4.70
C SER A 103 -7.09 -15.51 -4.72
N TYR A 104 -6.17 -15.64 -3.74
CA TYR A 104 -4.89 -14.94 -3.76
C TYR A 104 -4.10 -15.23 -5.05
N GLU A 105 -4.10 -16.49 -5.52
CA GLU A 105 -3.43 -16.87 -6.77
C GLU A 105 -3.97 -16.06 -7.96
N SER A 106 -5.29 -15.86 -8.03
CA SER A 106 -5.90 -15.06 -9.11
C SER A 106 -5.48 -13.60 -9.03
N LEU A 107 -5.39 -13.02 -7.83
CA LEU A 107 -4.88 -11.65 -7.63
C LEU A 107 -3.40 -11.55 -8.02
N ALA A 108 -2.57 -12.51 -7.63
CA ALA A 108 -1.16 -12.53 -7.98
C ALA A 108 -0.92 -12.74 -9.49
N LYS A 109 -1.76 -13.54 -10.17
CA LYS A 109 -1.75 -13.66 -11.65
C LYS A 109 -2.07 -12.32 -12.29
N LEU A 110 -3.16 -11.67 -11.86
CA LEU A 110 -3.53 -10.35 -12.35
C LEU A 110 -2.39 -9.34 -12.17
N PHE A 111 -1.75 -9.31 -10.98
CA PHE A 111 -0.62 -8.43 -10.72
C PHE A 111 0.47 -8.57 -11.79
N PHE A 112 0.88 -9.80 -12.14
CA PHE A 112 1.88 -10.03 -13.19
C PHE A 112 1.36 -9.76 -14.61
N GLU A 113 0.06 -9.72 -14.81
CA GLU A 113 -0.57 -9.47 -16.12
C GLU A 113 -0.83 -7.99 -16.40
N ILE A 114 -0.75 -7.12 -15.37
CA ILE A 114 -1.03 -5.68 -15.51
C ILE A 114 0.20 -4.80 -15.50
N HIS A 115 1.41 -5.34 -15.25
CA HIS A 115 2.65 -4.57 -15.26
C HIS A 115 3.80 -5.37 -15.88
N ASP A 116 4.89 -4.71 -16.23
CA ASP A 116 6.12 -5.36 -16.70
C ASP A 116 6.98 -5.80 -15.52
N SER A 117 6.86 -7.08 -15.14
CA SER A 117 7.63 -7.67 -14.05
C SER A 117 9.12 -7.82 -14.33
N THR A 118 9.61 -7.45 -15.53
CA THR A 118 11.03 -7.56 -15.92
C THR A 118 11.78 -6.23 -15.80
N GLN A 119 11.07 -5.11 -15.67
CA GLN A 119 11.69 -3.80 -15.55
C GLN A 119 12.32 -3.62 -14.15
N LYS A 120 13.62 -3.22 -14.12
CA LYS A 120 14.44 -3.21 -12.90
C LYS A 120 14.55 -1.85 -12.21
N ASP A 121 14.15 -0.78 -12.86
CA ASP A 121 14.35 0.60 -12.43
C ASP A 121 13.08 1.42 -12.28
N GLY A 122 11.92 0.78 -12.47
CA GLY A 122 10.62 1.43 -12.41
C GLY A 122 9.52 0.63 -13.08
N GLN A 123 8.54 1.34 -13.68
CA GLN A 123 7.45 0.73 -14.45
C GLN A 123 7.03 1.65 -15.61
N GLY A 124 7.20 1.17 -16.85
CA GLY A 124 6.94 1.97 -18.04
C GLY A 124 7.76 3.26 -18.00
N PRO A 125 7.16 4.45 -18.17
CA PRO A 125 7.88 5.73 -18.13
C PRO A 125 8.21 6.21 -16.71
N ASP A 126 7.63 5.61 -15.68
CA ASP A 126 7.83 6.00 -14.27
C ASP A 126 9.11 5.33 -13.74
N ILE A 127 10.21 6.09 -13.69
CA ILE A 127 11.52 5.62 -13.26
C ILE A 127 11.79 6.07 -11.82
N GLY A 128 12.24 5.12 -10.99
CA GLY A 128 12.61 5.37 -9.59
C GLY A 128 12.32 4.19 -8.67
N SER A 129 13.00 4.15 -7.53
CA SER A 129 12.86 3.08 -6.54
C SER A 129 11.44 2.94 -5.98
N GLN A 130 10.66 4.01 -5.97
CA GLN A 130 9.26 4.02 -5.52
C GLN A 130 8.32 3.25 -6.47
N TYR A 131 8.74 2.97 -7.70
CA TYR A 131 7.94 2.29 -8.73
C TYR A 131 8.39 0.85 -9.01
N LEU A 132 9.20 0.28 -8.15
CA LEU A 132 9.69 -1.09 -8.28
C LEU A 132 8.59 -2.13 -8.10
N SER A 133 8.77 -3.29 -8.74
CA SER A 133 7.88 -4.43 -8.62
C SER A 133 8.16 -5.22 -7.34
N VAL A 134 7.18 -5.26 -6.42
CA VAL A 134 7.27 -5.98 -5.14
C VAL A 134 5.95 -6.65 -4.80
N VAL A 135 6.01 -7.91 -4.35
CA VAL A 135 4.89 -8.57 -3.67
C VAL A 135 5.20 -8.66 -2.18
N PHE A 136 4.31 -8.13 -1.34
CA PHE A 136 4.40 -8.27 0.10
C PHE A 136 3.49 -9.41 0.54
N TYR A 137 4.07 -10.51 1.01
CA TYR A 137 3.33 -11.70 1.45
C TYR A 137 3.10 -11.70 2.95
N ASP A 138 1.92 -12.13 3.38
CA ASP A 138 1.55 -12.21 4.79
C ASP A 138 1.90 -13.57 5.41
N ASN A 139 1.92 -14.62 4.60
CA ASN A 139 2.15 -15.99 5.05
C ASN A 139 2.90 -16.84 4.01
N GLU A 140 3.32 -18.03 4.42
CA GLU A 140 4.10 -18.94 3.57
C GLU A 140 3.30 -19.50 2.36
N GLU A 141 1.97 -19.54 2.43
CA GLU A 141 1.13 -19.98 1.31
C GLU A 141 1.16 -18.93 0.17
N GLU A 142 0.98 -17.66 0.51
CA GLU A 142 1.09 -16.54 -0.43
C GLU A 142 2.47 -16.46 -1.06
N LYS A 143 3.52 -16.61 -0.23
CA LYS A 143 4.90 -16.65 -0.71
C LYS A 143 5.11 -17.75 -1.75
N LYS A 144 4.76 -19.00 -1.41
CA LYS A 144 4.92 -20.14 -2.31
C LYS A 144 4.09 -19.99 -3.59
N THR A 145 2.88 -19.45 -3.48
CA THR A 145 2.04 -19.17 -4.65
C THR A 145 2.71 -18.17 -5.57
N THR A 146 3.24 -17.09 -5.04
CA THR A 146 3.95 -16.07 -5.83
C THR A 146 5.24 -16.61 -6.44
N GLU A 147 6.04 -17.36 -5.68
CA GLU A 147 7.26 -18.03 -6.18
C GLU A 147 6.94 -18.95 -7.36
N LYS A 148 5.89 -19.77 -7.26
CA LYS A 148 5.42 -20.63 -8.35
C LYS A 148 5.06 -19.83 -9.60
N LEU A 149 4.39 -18.71 -9.46
CA LEU A 149 4.04 -17.85 -10.61
C LEU A 149 5.29 -17.23 -11.24
N ILE A 150 6.26 -16.80 -10.43
CA ILE A 150 7.56 -16.31 -10.90
C ILE A 150 8.30 -17.42 -11.69
N ASP A 151 8.29 -18.64 -11.20
CA ASP A 151 8.93 -19.77 -11.90
C ASP A 151 8.24 -20.07 -13.25
N ILE A 152 6.91 -19.95 -13.34
CA ILE A 152 6.19 -20.04 -14.60
C ILE A 152 6.62 -18.92 -15.55
N LEU A 153 6.73 -17.68 -15.07
CA LEU A 153 7.20 -16.54 -15.88
C LEU A 153 8.62 -16.80 -16.42
N LYS A 154 9.54 -17.23 -15.55
CA LYS A 154 10.93 -17.57 -15.93
C LYS A 154 10.96 -18.69 -16.95
N SER A 155 10.11 -19.72 -16.81
CA SER A 155 10.01 -20.82 -17.82
C SER A 155 9.50 -20.34 -19.17
N LYS A 156 8.72 -19.25 -19.20
CA LYS A 156 8.26 -18.55 -20.41
C LYS A 156 9.28 -17.54 -20.96
N GLY A 157 10.47 -17.42 -20.35
CA GLY A 157 11.57 -16.55 -20.80
C GLY A 157 11.58 -15.13 -20.24
N TYR A 158 10.76 -14.83 -19.23
CA TYR A 158 10.80 -13.51 -18.56
C TYR A 158 11.98 -13.42 -17.55
N ASP A 159 12.79 -12.35 -17.62
CA ASP A 159 13.81 -12.03 -16.61
C ASP A 159 13.17 -11.26 -15.44
N VAL A 160 12.44 -11.99 -14.59
CA VAL A 160 11.60 -11.40 -13.54
C VAL A 160 12.44 -10.63 -12.52
N ALA A 161 12.16 -9.35 -12.37
CA ALA A 161 12.76 -8.42 -11.40
C ALA A 161 11.92 -8.24 -10.12
N THR A 162 10.69 -8.76 -10.08
CA THR A 162 9.80 -8.69 -8.91
C THR A 162 10.48 -9.28 -7.67
N THR A 163 10.50 -8.53 -6.58
CA THR A 163 11.00 -8.99 -5.28
C THR A 163 9.87 -9.39 -4.35
N LEU A 164 10.13 -10.34 -3.45
CA LEU A 164 9.18 -10.76 -2.41
C LEU A 164 9.67 -10.25 -1.06
N LYS A 165 8.79 -9.60 -0.31
CA LYS A 165 9.05 -9.12 1.05
C LYS A 165 7.94 -9.58 1.99
N SER A 166 8.25 -9.89 3.26
CA SER A 166 7.23 -10.21 4.25
C SER A 166 6.55 -8.94 4.75
N THR A 167 5.23 -9.01 5.00
CA THR A 167 4.48 -7.95 5.71
C THR A 167 4.90 -7.82 7.16
N LYS A 168 5.53 -8.85 7.74
CA LYS A 168 5.98 -8.86 9.13
C LYS A 168 6.97 -7.71 9.38
N ASN A 169 6.60 -6.79 10.28
CA ASN A 169 7.35 -5.56 10.56
C ASN A 169 7.48 -4.60 9.36
N THR A 170 6.58 -4.70 8.40
CA THR A 170 6.55 -3.85 7.22
C THR A 170 5.15 -3.25 7.11
N PRO A 171 4.86 -2.16 7.85
CA PRO A 171 3.51 -1.58 7.88
C PRO A 171 3.14 -0.97 6.53
N PHE A 172 1.86 -1.08 6.18
CA PHE A 172 1.25 -0.35 5.11
C PHE A 172 0.79 1.03 5.61
N TYR A 173 1.07 2.07 4.84
CA TYR A 173 0.63 3.44 5.10
C TYR A 173 -0.28 3.90 3.97
N ALA A 174 -1.55 4.13 4.24
CA ALA A 174 -2.46 4.65 3.23
C ALA A 174 -1.99 6.00 2.71
N ALA A 175 -2.00 6.18 1.40
CA ALA A 175 -1.68 7.44 0.75
C ALA A 175 -2.81 8.46 0.97
N GLU A 176 -2.50 9.71 0.74
CA GLU A 176 -3.41 10.84 0.93
C GLU A 176 -4.68 10.68 0.10
N GLY A 177 -5.81 11.19 0.59
CA GLY A 177 -7.13 10.97 0.00
C GLY A 177 -7.27 11.40 -1.46
N TYR A 178 -6.41 12.31 -1.93
CA TYR A 178 -6.41 12.73 -3.34
C TYR A 178 -5.77 11.70 -4.28
N HIS A 179 -5.11 10.67 -3.77
CA HIS A 179 -4.61 9.53 -4.55
C HIS A 179 -5.65 8.44 -4.72
N GLN A 180 -6.56 8.27 -3.76
CA GLN A 180 -7.54 7.20 -3.76
C GLN A 180 -8.53 7.35 -4.92
N ASN A 181 -8.82 6.25 -5.62
CA ASN A 181 -9.76 6.20 -6.74
C ASN A 181 -9.44 7.24 -7.84
N TYR A 182 -8.15 7.48 -8.12
CA TYR A 182 -7.72 8.60 -8.97
C TYR A 182 -8.37 8.57 -10.37
N TYR A 183 -8.33 7.45 -11.07
CA TYR A 183 -8.89 7.34 -12.41
C TYR A 183 -10.42 7.37 -12.41
N LEU A 184 -11.07 6.79 -11.41
CA LEU A 184 -12.52 6.86 -11.25
C LEU A 184 -12.99 8.31 -11.06
N ARG A 185 -12.30 9.09 -10.21
CA ARG A 185 -12.66 10.49 -9.90
C ARG A 185 -12.31 11.46 -11.02
N THR A 186 -11.24 11.22 -11.75
CA THR A 186 -10.75 12.15 -12.79
C THR A 186 -11.26 11.84 -14.18
N GLY A 187 -11.80 10.64 -14.42
CA GLY A 187 -12.22 10.17 -15.75
C GLY A 187 -11.06 9.93 -16.73
N LYS A 188 -9.81 9.97 -16.24
CA LYS A 188 -8.61 9.67 -17.06
C LYS A 188 -8.44 8.15 -17.21
N SER A 189 -7.54 7.74 -18.10
CA SER A 189 -7.17 6.33 -18.31
C SER A 189 -5.74 6.07 -17.85
N PRO A 190 -5.42 4.87 -17.29
CA PRO A 190 -4.06 4.45 -17.02
C PRO A 190 -3.18 4.55 -18.27
N TYR A 191 -1.94 5.01 -18.10
CA TYR A 191 -0.96 5.14 -19.20
C TYR A 191 0.23 4.17 -19.06
N CYS A 192 0.52 3.70 -17.84
CA CYS A 192 1.69 2.86 -17.54
C CYS A 192 1.33 1.39 -17.27
N HIS A 193 0.05 1.04 -17.29
CA HIS A 193 -0.42 -0.33 -17.02
C HIS A 193 -1.36 -0.78 -18.14
N VAL A 194 -1.03 -1.93 -18.72
CA VAL A 194 -1.84 -2.57 -19.77
C VAL A 194 -1.99 -4.04 -19.44
N TYR A 195 -3.23 -4.52 -19.39
CA TYR A 195 -3.49 -5.94 -19.19
C TYR A 195 -2.94 -6.77 -20.37
N LYS A 196 -2.13 -7.76 -20.06
CA LYS A 196 -1.63 -8.74 -21.01
C LYS A 196 -1.78 -10.14 -20.40
N LYS A 197 -2.66 -10.97 -20.96
CA LYS A 197 -2.83 -12.35 -20.49
C LYS A 197 -1.52 -13.14 -20.61
N ILE A 198 -1.05 -13.69 -19.51
CA ILE A 198 0.18 -14.49 -19.41
C ILE A 198 -0.11 -15.89 -18.87
N PHE A 199 -1.01 -16.01 -17.92
CA PHE A 199 -1.39 -17.27 -17.29
C PHE A 199 -2.67 -17.84 -17.92
N ASP A 200 -2.80 -19.18 -17.85
CA ASP A 200 -4.00 -19.91 -18.33
C ASP A 200 -5.11 -19.86 -17.29
#